data_cc794427945c2f08c29b4d14bb4da4d4
#
_entry.id   cc794427945c2f08c29b4d14bb4da4d4
#
_cell.length_a   1.000
_cell.length_b   1.000
_cell.length_c   1.000
_cell.angle_alpha   90.00
_cell.angle_beta   90.00
_cell.angle_gamma   90.00
#
_symmetry.space_group_name_H-M   'P 1'
#
loop_
_entity.id
_entity.type
_entity.pdbx_description
1 polymer ?
#
loop_
_entity_poly.entity_id
_entity_poly.type
_entity_poly.pdbx_seq_one_letter_code
_entity_poly.pdbx_strand_id
1 'polypeptide(L)'
;GLCMKAFDTENSVWARFSPEQRGQMETYSVHYRQFLDTARTERLANKEIIRQAENAGFRPLADFTSLKAGDKVYWDQKGKSVILAVIGSAPIEKGLKIVGSHIDCPRLDVKAMPVVEKNKIVYFKTHYYGGLLKYQWVCLPLSLVGVVYKADGSRVDVSIGEDPGDPVLFINDLLPHLSKDQAAKKLSEAISGEMLMPLAGTNGEGEKTKPAILTLLKDKYGIEEEDFTSAELEIIPAVKSRDVGLDRSMIMSHGHDDRVCSYANLAAILDAAPGEKTQVALFADKEEIGSVGNTGVQSSYFPDFIAELLSLQGHDQEIWLRRTLRNSEVLS
;
A
#
# COMPACT_ATOMS: atom_id res chain seq x y z
N GLY A 1 26.75 -6.00 -28.74
CA GLY A 1 27.31 -5.43 -27.54
C GLY A 1 26.76 -4.06 -27.33
N LEU A 2 25.82 -3.88 -26.38
CA LEU A 2 25.45 -2.56 -25.88
C LEU A 2 26.70 -2.03 -25.13
N CYS A 3 27.38 -1.09 -25.76
CA CYS A 3 28.40 -0.29 -25.09
C CYS A 3 27.67 0.53 -24.03
N MET A 4 27.70 0.10 -22.76
CA MET A 4 27.33 0.97 -21.65
C MET A 4 28.25 2.18 -21.71
N LYS A 5 27.73 3.34 -22.13
CA LYS A 5 28.44 4.60 -21.95
C LYS A 5 28.77 4.72 -20.48
N ALA A 6 30.02 4.94 -20.16
CA ALA A 6 30.44 5.22 -18.79
C ALA A 6 29.50 6.28 -18.20
N PHE A 7 29.05 6.06 -16.97
CA PHE A 7 28.24 7.04 -16.23
C PHE A 7 29.01 8.38 -16.30
N ASP A 8 28.37 9.37 -16.89
CA ASP A 8 28.89 10.74 -16.90
C ASP A 8 28.74 11.30 -15.48
N THR A 9 29.77 11.12 -14.67
CA THR A 9 29.78 11.56 -13.27
C THR A 9 29.65 13.08 -13.12
N GLU A 10 29.98 13.85 -14.14
CA GLU A 10 29.84 15.31 -14.16
C GLU A 10 28.35 15.72 -14.27
N ASN A 11 27.51 14.87 -14.83
CA ASN A 11 26.06 15.05 -14.94
C ASN A 11 25.25 14.37 -13.81
N SER A 12 25.92 13.77 -12.85
CA SER A 12 25.27 13.18 -11.68
C SER A 12 24.52 14.25 -10.90
N VAL A 13 23.28 13.92 -10.43
CA VAL A 13 22.51 14.77 -9.53
C VAL A 13 23.31 15.11 -8.27
N TRP A 14 24.08 14.15 -7.76
CA TRP A 14 24.97 14.34 -6.61
C TRP A 14 26.01 15.44 -6.81
N ALA A 15 26.54 15.57 -8.01
CA ALA A 15 27.53 16.61 -8.35
C ALA A 15 26.89 18.00 -8.51
N ARG A 16 25.60 18.05 -8.86
CA ARG A 16 24.88 19.32 -9.15
C ARG A 16 24.18 19.94 -7.95
N PHE A 17 23.87 19.15 -6.92
CA PHE A 17 23.17 19.67 -5.74
C PHE A 17 24.06 20.61 -4.92
N SER A 18 23.53 21.80 -4.64
CA SER A 18 24.09 22.69 -3.64
C SER A 18 24.00 22.05 -2.23
N PRO A 19 24.77 22.53 -1.24
CA PRO A 19 24.64 22.08 0.14
C PRO A 19 23.21 22.21 0.69
N GLU A 20 22.50 23.29 0.33
CA GLU A 20 21.11 23.50 0.72
C GLU A 20 20.19 22.44 0.09
N GLN A 21 20.30 22.19 -1.21
CA GLN A 21 19.53 21.15 -1.90
C GLN A 21 19.80 19.76 -1.33
N ARG A 22 21.06 19.47 -0.93
CA ARG A 22 21.39 18.22 -0.24
C ARG A 22 20.68 18.12 1.11
N GLY A 23 20.61 19.21 1.88
CA GLY A 23 19.84 19.24 3.13
C GLY A 23 18.35 19.02 2.94
N GLN A 24 17.77 19.59 1.88
CA GLN A 24 16.37 19.37 1.50
C GLN A 24 16.12 17.91 1.09
N MET A 25 17.01 17.33 0.30
CA MET A 25 16.96 15.92 -0.10
C MET A 25 17.03 14.99 1.10
N GLU A 26 17.95 15.24 2.05
CA GLU A 26 18.04 14.43 3.28
C GLU A 26 16.75 14.51 4.10
N THR A 27 16.19 15.70 4.27
CA THR A 27 14.92 15.91 4.97
C THR A 27 13.78 15.14 4.26
N TYR A 28 13.69 15.25 2.94
CA TYR A 28 12.70 14.50 2.14
C TYR A 28 12.89 12.99 2.32
N SER A 29 14.12 12.50 2.28
CA SER A 29 14.43 11.07 2.44
C SER A 29 14.04 10.54 3.82
N VAL A 30 14.26 11.31 4.87
CA VAL A 30 13.82 10.96 6.24
C VAL A 30 12.30 10.83 6.31
N HIS A 31 11.57 11.80 5.78
CA HIS A 31 10.12 11.77 5.77
C HIS A 31 9.57 10.65 4.88
N TYR A 32 10.19 10.40 3.73
CA TYR A 32 9.83 9.28 2.86
C TYR A 32 10.01 7.93 3.57
N ARG A 33 11.12 7.73 4.29
CA ARG A 33 11.32 6.50 5.09
C ARG A 33 10.26 6.34 6.17
N GLN A 34 9.88 7.44 6.86
CA GLN A 34 8.79 7.41 7.83
C GLN A 34 7.46 7.01 7.18
N PHE A 35 7.19 7.54 5.98
CA PHE A 35 6.02 7.14 5.20
C PHE A 35 6.06 5.65 4.84
N LEU A 36 7.19 5.13 4.33
CA LEU A 36 7.37 3.71 4.02
C LEU A 36 7.15 2.80 5.24
N ASP A 37 7.62 3.24 6.41
CA ASP A 37 7.52 2.49 7.66
C ASP A 37 6.12 2.51 8.29
N THR A 38 5.28 3.47 7.88
CA THR A 38 3.88 3.61 8.33
C THR A 38 2.90 3.06 7.30
N ALA A 39 3.10 3.37 6.02
CA ALA A 39 2.24 2.97 4.91
C ALA A 39 2.56 1.55 4.41
N ARG A 40 2.48 0.57 5.30
CA ARG A 40 2.92 -0.81 5.06
C ARG A 40 2.01 -1.61 4.14
N THR A 41 0.72 -1.32 4.15
CA THR A 41 -0.33 -1.89 3.30
C THR A 41 -1.14 -0.76 2.68
N GLU A 42 -2.02 -1.06 1.71
CA GLU A 42 -2.88 -0.03 1.11
C GLU A 42 -3.77 0.64 2.15
N ARG A 43 -4.27 -0.11 3.14
CA ARG A 43 -5.08 0.47 4.24
C ARG A 43 -4.27 1.39 5.13
N LEU A 44 -3.05 1.00 5.47
CA LEU A 44 -2.16 1.84 6.29
C LEU A 44 -1.66 3.05 5.51
N ALA A 45 -1.41 2.91 4.20
CA ALA A 45 -1.07 4.02 3.32
C ALA A 45 -2.23 5.01 3.21
N ASN A 46 -3.45 4.53 2.96
CA ASN A 46 -4.66 5.35 2.95
C ASN A 46 -4.81 6.15 4.26
N LYS A 47 -4.71 5.47 5.40
CA LYS A 47 -4.81 6.10 6.72
C LYS A 47 -3.73 7.17 6.94
N GLU A 48 -2.50 6.90 6.55
CA GLU A 48 -1.39 7.85 6.72
C GLU A 48 -1.53 9.06 5.79
N ILE A 49 -1.97 8.86 4.55
CA ILE A 49 -2.25 9.93 3.58
C ILE A 49 -3.34 10.86 4.14
N ILE A 50 -4.45 10.31 4.62
CA ILE A 50 -5.55 11.09 5.21
C ILE A 50 -5.06 11.86 6.45
N ARG A 51 -4.30 11.21 7.33
CA ARG A 51 -3.73 11.87 8.53
C ARG A 51 -2.87 13.09 8.15
N GLN A 52 -2.00 12.96 7.15
CA GLN A 52 -1.17 14.07 6.68
C GLN A 52 -2.01 15.14 5.99
N ALA A 53 -3.01 14.75 5.21
CA ALA A 53 -3.93 15.66 4.54
C ALA A 53 -4.73 16.49 5.56
N GLU A 54 -5.31 15.87 6.59
CA GLU A 54 -6.03 16.56 7.65
C GLU A 54 -5.14 17.57 8.39
N ASN A 55 -3.90 17.20 8.69
CA ASN A 55 -2.91 18.11 9.28
C ASN A 55 -2.59 19.32 8.38
N ALA A 56 -2.72 19.16 7.06
CA ALA A 56 -2.55 20.22 6.06
C ALA A 56 -3.84 20.99 5.73
N GLY A 57 -4.93 20.73 6.47
CA GLY A 57 -6.20 21.45 6.36
C GLY A 57 -7.19 20.86 5.35
N PHE A 58 -6.96 19.66 4.84
CA PHE A 58 -7.96 18.93 4.06
C PHE A 58 -9.08 18.42 4.97
N ARG A 59 -10.31 18.41 4.45
CA ARG A 59 -11.50 17.88 5.13
C ARG A 59 -12.27 16.94 4.23
N PRO A 60 -13.07 16.01 4.78
CA PRO A 60 -13.95 15.17 3.98
C PRO A 60 -14.82 16.00 3.03
N LEU A 61 -14.96 15.57 1.78
CA LEU A 61 -15.81 16.24 0.82
C LEU A 61 -17.26 16.36 1.31
N ALA A 62 -17.74 15.39 2.06
CA ALA A 62 -19.08 15.37 2.65
C ALA A 62 -19.36 16.53 3.64
N ASP A 63 -18.31 17.19 4.16
CA ASP A 63 -18.45 18.33 5.07
C ASP A 63 -18.74 19.66 4.34
N PHE A 64 -18.72 19.66 3.01
CA PHE A 64 -18.89 20.85 2.20
C PHE A 64 -20.30 20.94 1.63
N THR A 65 -20.89 22.13 1.68
CA THR A 65 -22.15 22.47 1.04
C THR A 65 -21.97 23.34 -0.20
N SER A 66 -20.79 23.88 -0.40
CA SER A 66 -20.34 24.62 -1.58
C SER A 66 -18.81 24.60 -1.64
N LEU A 67 -18.25 24.87 -2.81
CA LEU A 67 -16.81 24.93 -3.03
C LEU A 67 -16.35 26.31 -3.46
N LYS A 68 -15.23 26.76 -2.96
CA LYS A 68 -14.52 27.96 -3.38
C LYS A 68 -13.04 27.68 -3.65
N ALA A 69 -12.40 28.52 -4.43
CA ALA A 69 -10.96 28.42 -4.68
C ALA A 69 -10.18 28.36 -3.38
N GLY A 70 -9.26 27.41 -3.28
CA GLY A 70 -8.43 27.14 -2.09
C GLY A 70 -9.02 26.15 -1.10
N ASP A 71 -10.26 25.72 -1.26
CA ASP A 71 -10.79 24.62 -0.44
C ASP A 71 -9.96 23.34 -0.67
N LYS A 72 -9.65 22.65 0.42
CA LYS A 72 -8.90 21.40 0.45
C LYS A 72 -9.83 20.27 0.85
N VAL A 73 -10.09 19.34 -0.04
CA VAL A 73 -11.06 18.27 0.16
C VAL A 73 -10.43 16.91 -0.03
N TYR A 74 -10.97 15.89 0.64
CA TYR A 74 -10.61 14.51 0.36
C TYR A 74 -11.83 13.59 0.30
N TRP A 75 -11.68 12.49 -0.44
CA TRP A 75 -12.63 11.39 -0.55
C TRP A 75 -11.93 10.09 -0.18
N ASP A 76 -12.39 9.45 0.88
CA ASP A 76 -11.93 8.12 1.30
C ASP A 76 -12.81 7.03 0.68
N GLN A 77 -12.22 6.20 -0.17
CA GLN A 77 -12.91 5.06 -0.77
C GLN A 77 -12.65 3.80 0.05
N LYS A 78 -13.50 3.59 1.05
CA LYS A 78 -13.54 2.38 1.91
C LYS A 78 -12.22 2.06 2.62
N GLY A 79 -11.43 3.09 2.94
CA GLY A 79 -10.15 2.94 3.63
C GLY A 79 -9.05 2.29 2.80
N LYS A 80 -9.18 2.25 1.46
CA LYS A 80 -8.21 1.57 0.56
C LYS A 80 -7.74 2.42 -0.61
N SER A 81 -8.52 3.40 -1.03
CA SER A 81 -8.13 4.42 -2.00
C SER A 81 -8.52 5.78 -1.48
N VAL A 82 -7.79 6.82 -1.85
CA VAL A 82 -8.11 8.17 -1.45
C VAL A 82 -7.84 9.16 -2.58
N ILE A 83 -8.67 10.20 -2.65
CA ILE A 83 -8.51 11.32 -3.55
C ILE A 83 -8.37 12.59 -2.72
N LEU A 84 -7.34 13.38 -2.99
CA LEU A 84 -7.17 14.71 -2.43
C LEU A 84 -7.35 15.74 -3.53
N ALA A 85 -8.00 16.87 -3.24
CA ALA A 85 -8.10 17.97 -4.20
C ALA A 85 -7.93 19.33 -3.54
N VAL A 86 -7.28 20.24 -4.27
CA VAL A 86 -7.20 21.67 -3.97
C VAL A 86 -7.99 22.38 -5.04
N ILE A 87 -9.10 23.02 -4.64
CA ILE A 87 -10.05 23.64 -5.57
C ILE A 87 -9.42 24.87 -6.21
N GLY A 88 -9.46 24.91 -7.55
CA GLY A 88 -8.94 26.01 -8.34
C GLY A 88 -9.93 27.19 -8.45
N SER A 89 -9.48 28.27 -9.11
CA SER A 89 -10.32 29.45 -9.36
C SER A 89 -11.26 29.31 -10.56
N ALA A 90 -10.93 28.43 -11.51
CA ALA A 90 -11.79 28.11 -12.65
C ALA A 90 -12.88 27.10 -12.26
N PRO A 91 -14.04 27.14 -12.94
CA PRO A 91 -15.07 26.11 -12.79
C PRO A 91 -14.53 24.69 -13.09
N ILE A 92 -15.05 23.68 -12.37
CA ILE A 92 -14.60 22.27 -12.48
C ILE A 92 -14.70 21.72 -13.91
N GLU A 93 -15.72 22.12 -14.67
CA GLU A 93 -15.91 21.67 -16.07
C GLU A 93 -14.79 22.13 -17.02
N LYS A 94 -13.96 23.08 -16.63
CA LYS A 94 -12.76 23.46 -17.39
C LYS A 94 -11.64 22.42 -17.32
N GLY A 95 -11.83 21.38 -16.51
CA GLY A 95 -10.93 20.25 -16.33
C GLY A 95 -10.06 20.36 -15.08
N LEU A 96 -9.49 19.23 -14.73
CA LEU A 96 -8.66 19.02 -13.57
C LEU A 96 -7.22 18.81 -13.99
N LYS A 97 -6.27 19.07 -13.09
CA LYS A 97 -4.89 18.57 -13.16
C LYS A 97 -4.75 17.41 -12.19
N ILE A 98 -4.57 16.21 -12.71
CA ILE A 98 -4.59 14.98 -11.93
C ILE A 98 -3.20 14.34 -11.94
N VAL A 99 -2.70 13.98 -10.77
CA VAL A 99 -1.56 13.07 -10.64
C VAL A 99 -2.06 11.79 -10.01
N GLY A 100 -1.85 10.67 -10.71
CA GLY A 100 -2.22 9.32 -10.25
C GLY A 100 -1.00 8.55 -9.75
N SER A 101 -1.21 7.76 -8.72
CA SER A 101 -0.27 6.78 -8.17
C SER A 101 -1.05 5.66 -7.49
N HIS A 102 -0.41 4.53 -7.19
CA HIS A 102 -1.09 3.46 -6.46
C HIS A 102 -0.42 3.17 -5.11
N ILE A 103 -1.20 2.61 -4.20
CA ILE A 103 -0.79 2.34 -2.82
C ILE A 103 -0.86 0.86 -2.42
N ASP A 104 -1.35 0.00 -3.31
CA ASP A 104 -1.22 -1.44 -3.16
C ASP A 104 0.16 -1.90 -3.68
N CYS A 105 0.60 -3.06 -3.22
CA CYS A 105 1.82 -3.71 -3.72
C CYS A 105 1.71 -5.23 -3.56
N PRO A 106 2.56 -6.01 -4.24
CA PRO A 106 2.58 -7.45 -4.12
C PRO A 106 2.73 -7.91 -2.67
N ARG A 107 1.92 -8.89 -2.28
CA ARG A 107 1.88 -9.46 -0.93
C ARG A 107 1.32 -10.88 -0.97
N LEU A 108 1.23 -11.52 0.19
CA LEU A 108 0.48 -12.75 0.37
C LEU A 108 -0.81 -12.45 1.13
N ASP A 109 -1.96 -12.75 0.51
CA ASP A 109 -3.25 -12.66 1.20
C ASP A 109 -3.53 -13.95 1.96
N VAL A 110 -4.01 -13.83 3.19
CA VAL A 110 -4.41 -14.97 4.02
C VAL A 110 -5.75 -15.51 3.51
N LYS A 111 -5.84 -16.83 3.29
CA LYS A 111 -7.08 -17.48 2.83
C LYS A 111 -8.17 -17.47 3.92
N ALA A 112 -9.43 -17.67 3.52
CA ALA A 112 -10.58 -17.67 4.42
C ALA A 112 -10.55 -18.78 5.49
N MET A 113 -9.90 -19.91 5.21
CA MET A 113 -9.67 -21.01 6.16
C MET A 113 -8.17 -21.28 6.24
N PRO A 114 -7.39 -20.39 6.88
CA PRO A 114 -5.95 -20.39 6.66
C PRO A 114 -5.19 -21.34 7.58
N VAL A 115 -5.69 -21.62 8.77
CA VAL A 115 -4.94 -22.30 9.82
C VAL A 115 -4.93 -23.80 9.58
N VAL A 116 -3.77 -24.32 9.23
CA VAL A 116 -3.58 -25.76 8.98
C VAL A 116 -2.42 -26.30 9.83
N GLU A 117 -2.60 -27.52 10.34
CA GLU A 117 -1.57 -28.24 11.07
C GLU A 117 -1.08 -29.41 10.24
N LYS A 118 0.25 -29.54 10.08
CA LYS A 118 0.93 -30.71 9.49
C LYS A 118 2.13 -31.06 10.38
N ASN A 119 2.22 -32.30 10.78
CA ASN A 119 3.33 -32.78 11.62
C ASN A 119 3.59 -31.95 12.88
N LYS A 120 2.50 -31.52 13.56
CA LYS A 120 2.55 -30.66 14.74
C LYS A 120 3.10 -29.24 14.48
N ILE A 121 3.17 -28.83 13.23
CA ILE A 121 3.54 -27.48 12.82
C ILE A 121 2.30 -26.81 12.24
N VAL A 122 2.00 -25.60 12.70
CA VAL A 122 0.91 -24.77 12.19
C VAL A 122 1.44 -23.79 11.16
N TYR A 123 0.71 -23.70 10.05
CA TYR A 123 0.95 -22.79 8.93
C TYR A 123 -0.28 -21.97 8.62
N PHE A 124 -0.07 -20.79 7.99
CA PHE A 124 -1.13 -20.05 7.33
C PHE A 124 -1.15 -20.37 5.83
N LYS A 125 -2.30 -20.78 5.31
CA LYS A 125 -2.53 -20.85 3.86
C LYS A 125 -2.67 -19.45 3.30
N THR A 126 -1.96 -19.18 2.22
CA THR A 126 -1.96 -17.89 1.54
C THR A 126 -2.27 -18.00 0.07
N HIS A 127 -2.63 -16.88 -0.53
CA HIS A 127 -2.71 -16.67 -1.96
C HIS A 127 -1.88 -15.43 -2.30
N TYR A 128 -1.01 -15.50 -3.31
CA TYR A 128 -0.22 -14.34 -3.71
C TYR A 128 -1.07 -13.33 -4.49
N TYR A 129 -0.78 -12.06 -4.26
CA TYR A 129 -1.43 -10.91 -4.87
C TYR A 129 -0.43 -10.15 -5.73
N GLY A 130 -0.81 -9.86 -7.00
CA GLY A 130 0.03 -9.12 -7.94
C GLY A 130 1.17 -9.92 -8.54
N GLY A 131 2.08 -9.24 -9.20
CA GLY A 131 3.26 -9.81 -9.86
C GLY A 131 4.37 -10.17 -8.86
N LEU A 132 4.35 -11.39 -8.34
CA LEU A 132 5.22 -11.82 -7.25
C LEU A 132 6.27 -12.81 -7.72
N LEU A 133 7.54 -12.52 -7.46
CA LEU A 133 8.65 -13.47 -7.61
C LEU A 133 8.76 -14.33 -6.35
N LYS A 134 8.21 -15.54 -6.41
CA LYS A 134 8.02 -16.43 -5.24
C LYS A 134 9.29 -16.72 -4.47
N TYR A 135 10.45 -16.83 -5.13
CA TYR A 135 11.73 -17.09 -4.48
C TYR A 135 12.20 -15.96 -3.54
N GLN A 136 11.68 -14.74 -3.71
CA GLN A 136 12.02 -13.62 -2.83
C GLN A 136 11.29 -13.65 -1.49
N TRP A 137 10.31 -14.55 -1.32
CA TRP A 137 9.44 -14.59 -0.16
C TRP A 137 9.80 -15.70 0.85
N VAL A 138 10.76 -16.55 0.50
CA VAL A 138 11.31 -17.54 1.41
C VAL A 138 12.50 -16.96 2.18
N CYS A 139 12.75 -17.49 3.37
CA CYS A 139 13.86 -17.09 4.23
C CYS A 139 13.84 -15.59 4.64
N LEU A 140 12.67 -14.99 4.72
CA LEU A 140 12.45 -13.63 5.20
C LEU A 140 11.62 -13.63 6.48
N PRO A 141 11.87 -12.70 7.42
CA PRO A 141 10.89 -12.39 8.45
C PRO A 141 9.66 -11.75 7.81
N LEU A 142 8.47 -12.19 8.20
CA LEU A 142 7.18 -11.76 7.65
C LEU A 142 6.28 -11.26 8.77
N SER A 143 5.52 -10.21 8.49
CA SER A 143 4.48 -9.64 9.35
C SER A 143 3.10 -10.05 8.87
N LEU A 144 2.15 -10.16 9.80
CA LEU A 144 0.73 -10.32 9.53
C LEU A 144 0.02 -9.02 9.88
N VAL A 145 -0.56 -8.34 8.90
CA VAL A 145 -1.17 -7.03 9.05
C VAL A 145 -2.52 -6.98 8.35
N GLY A 146 -3.50 -6.31 8.92
CA GLY A 146 -4.78 -6.10 8.26
C GLY A 146 -5.93 -5.93 9.22
N VAL A 147 -7.12 -6.30 8.78
CA VAL A 147 -8.37 -6.12 9.54
C VAL A 147 -9.22 -7.38 9.52
N VAL A 148 -9.95 -7.57 10.60
CA VAL A 148 -10.95 -8.62 10.74
C VAL A 148 -12.28 -7.95 11.08
N TYR A 149 -13.33 -8.27 10.34
CA TYR A 149 -14.69 -7.84 10.63
C TYR A 149 -15.43 -8.99 11.30
N LYS A 150 -15.86 -8.77 12.54
CA LYS A 150 -16.54 -9.79 13.34
C LYS A 150 -18.05 -9.84 13.04
N ALA A 151 -18.68 -10.93 13.41
CA ALA A 151 -20.12 -11.14 13.19
C ALA A 151 -21.02 -10.06 13.85
N ASP A 152 -20.55 -9.43 14.92
CA ASP A 152 -21.24 -8.33 15.59
C ASP A 152 -21.05 -6.95 14.90
N GLY A 153 -20.33 -6.92 13.77
CA GLY A 153 -20.02 -5.72 13.02
C GLY A 153 -18.79 -4.95 13.53
N SER A 154 -18.17 -5.40 14.62
CA SER A 154 -16.94 -4.78 15.11
C SER A 154 -15.77 -5.07 14.19
N ARG A 155 -14.82 -4.13 14.14
CA ARG A 155 -13.56 -4.23 13.39
C ARG A 155 -12.41 -4.40 14.36
N VAL A 156 -11.52 -5.34 14.05
CA VAL A 156 -10.28 -5.58 14.78
C VAL A 156 -9.10 -5.34 13.84
N ASP A 157 -8.21 -4.44 14.19
CA ASP A 157 -6.95 -4.22 13.48
C ASP A 157 -5.91 -5.22 14.00
N VAL A 158 -5.25 -5.94 13.09
CA VAL A 158 -4.22 -6.94 13.40
C VAL A 158 -2.87 -6.42 12.94
N SER A 159 -1.87 -6.50 13.82
CA SER A 159 -0.48 -6.17 13.53
C SER A 159 0.43 -7.10 14.34
N ILE A 160 1.11 -8.01 13.66
CA ILE A 160 2.07 -8.96 14.25
C ILE A 160 3.33 -8.94 13.40
N GLY A 161 4.48 -8.71 14.03
CA GLY A 161 5.78 -8.67 13.35
C GLY A 161 6.23 -7.28 12.93
N GLU A 162 5.44 -6.23 13.18
CA GLU A 162 5.77 -4.86 12.84
C GLU A 162 6.59 -4.16 13.93
N ASP A 163 6.39 -4.51 15.19
CA ASP A 163 7.15 -3.99 16.32
C ASP A 163 8.38 -4.86 16.61
N PRO A 164 9.52 -4.28 17.07
CA PRO A 164 10.74 -5.05 17.35
C PRO A 164 10.59 -6.17 18.38
N GLY A 165 9.59 -6.09 19.25
CA GLY A 165 9.29 -7.10 20.25
C GLY A 165 8.33 -8.20 19.78
N ASP A 166 7.75 -8.06 18.60
CA ASP A 166 6.81 -9.03 18.06
C ASP A 166 7.51 -10.29 17.52
N PRO A 167 6.86 -11.46 17.59
CA PRO A 167 7.28 -12.61 16.81
C PRO A 167 7.03 -12.33 15.32
N VAL A 168 7.80 -12.97 14.45
CA VAL A 168 7.61 -12.92 12.99
C VAL A 168 7.11 -14.26 12.47
N LEU A 169 6.43 -14.24 11.34
CA LEU A 169 6.16 -15.42 10.54
C LEU A 169 7.35 -15.69 9.60
N PHE A 170 7.44 -16.90 9.07
CA PHE A 170 8.58 -17.30 8.25
C PHE A 170 8.21 -18.40 7.26
N ILE A 171 8.64 -18.29 6.02
CA ILE A 171 8.56 -19.38 5.04
C ILE A 171 9.96 -19.97 4.89
N ASN A 172 10.13 -21.19 5.35
CA ASN A 172 11.40 -21.88 5.25
C ASN A 172 11.64 -22.42 3.83
N ASP A 173 12.90 -22.57 3.48
CA ASP A 173 13.33 -23.25 2.26
C ASP A 173 14.12 -24.53 2.62
N LEU A 174 14.41 -25.33 1.60
CA LEU A 174 15.13 -26.59 1.76
C LEU A 174 16.63 -26.36 1.89
N LEU A 175 17.28 -27.19 2.71
CA LEU A 175 18.74 -27.29 2.76
C LEU A 175 19.28 -27.77 1.41
N PRO A 176 20.55 -27.46 1.04
CA PRO A 176 21.17 -27.94 -0.19
C PRO A 176 21.10 -29.48 -0.34
N HIS A 177 21.26 -30.22 0.76
CA HIS A 177 21.17 -31.68 0.75
C HIS A 177 19.80 -32.26 0.41
N LEU A 178 18.71 -31.47 0.59
CA LEU A 178 17.34 -31.87 0.34
C LEU A 178 16.74 -31.19 -0.91
N SER A 179 17.45 -30.23 -1.52
CA SER A 179 16.91 -29.37 -2.59
C SER A 179 17.23 -29.86 -4.01
N LYS A 180 17.79 -31.06 -4.18
CA LYS A 180 18.21 -31.54 -5.50
C LYS A 180 17.12 -31.45 -6.59
N ASP A 181 15.91 -31.89 -6.28
CA ASP A 181 14.78 -31.88 -7.23
C ASP A 181 14.26 -30.45 -7.46
N GLN A 182 14.31 -29.60 -6.44
CA GLN A 182 13.96 -28.19 -6.55
C GLN A 182 14.98 -27.45 -7.40
N ALA A 183 16.27 -27.69 -7.19
CA ALA A 183 17.36 -27.05 -7.94
C ALA A 183 17.37 -27.40 -9.43
N ALA A 184 16.78 -28.54 -9.81
CA ALA A 184 16.66 -28.98 -11.20
C ALA A 184 15.50 -28.30 -11.96
N LYS A 185 14.61 -27.59 -11.27
CA LYS A 185 13.46 -26.91 -11.86
C LYS A 185 13.83 -25.52 -12.38
N LYS A 186 12.98 -24.98 -13.27
CA LYS A 186 13.07 -23.57 -13.64
C LYS A 186 12.79 -22.72 -12.39
N LEU A 187 13.39 -21.52 -12.33
CA LEU A 187 13.23 -20.60 -11.19
C LEU A 187 11.74 -20.30 -10.88
N SER A 188 10.91 -20.15 -11.92
CA SER A 188 9.46 -19.91 -11.78
C SER A 188 8.67 -21.08 -11.18
N GLU A 189 9.25 -22.30 -11.23
CA GLU A 189 8.63 -23.55 -10.79
C GLU A 189 9.26 -24.10 -9.49
N ALA A 190 10.46 -23.62 -9.14
CA ALA A 190 11.21 -24.10 -8.00
C ALA A 190 10.45 -23.89 -6.67
N ILE A 191 9.74 -22.77 -6.56
CA ILE A 191 8.83 -22.46 -5.45
C ILE A 191 7.43 -22.26 -6.05
N SER A 192 6.49 -23.13 -5.70
CA SER A 192 5.09 -22.97 -6.11
C SER A 192 4.33 -22.04 -5.17
N GLY A 193 3.21 -21.48 -5.63
CA GLY A 193 2.34 -20.65 -4.78
C GLY A 193 1.84 -21.40 -3.55
N GLU A 194 1.59 -22.72 -3.66
CA GLU A 194 1.15 -23.56 -2.55
C GLU A 194 2.23 -23.81 -1.48
N MET A 195 3.49 -23.55 -1.80
CA MET A 195 4.60 -23.61 -0.84
C MET A 195 4.73 -22.33 -0.01
N LEU A 196 4.08 -21.23 -0.41
CA LEU A 196 4.11 -19.96 0.31
C LEU A 196 3.17 -20.00 1.52
N MET A 197 3.50 -20.88 2.47
CA MET A 197 2.78 -21.08 3.72
C MET A 197 3.66 -20.67 4.91
N PRO A 198 3.47 -19.46 5.47
CA PRO A 198 4.23 -19.05 6.64
C PRO A 198 3.99 -19.95 7.84
N LEU A 199 5.06 -20.26 8.55
CA LEU A 199 5.06 -20.94 9.83
C LEU A 199 4.44 -20.03 10.90
N ALA A 200 3.43 -20.55 11.62
CA ALA A 200 2.74 -19.83 12.70
C ALA A 200 3.09 -20.35 14.09
N GLY A 201 3.56 -21.58 14.22
CA GLY A 201 4.01 -22.12 15.49
C GLY A 201 4.11 -23.64 15.55
N THR A 202 4.75 -24.14 16.62
CA THR A 202 4.96 -25.56 16.86
C THR A 202 4.68 -25.96 18.32
N ASN A 203 4.41 -24.99 19.21
CA ASN A 203 4.25 -25.24 20.64
C ASN A 203 2.77 -25.46 20.96
N GLY A 204 2.37 -26.69 21.10
CA GLY A 204 1.04 -27.08 21.59
C GLY A 204 1.16 -27.92 22.85
N GLU A 205 0.28 -27.67 23.79
CA GLU A 205 0.10 -28.60 24.92
C GLU A 205 -0.62 -29.86 24.43
N GLY A 206 0.01 -31.01 24.61
CA GLY A 206 -0.54 -32.30 24.19
C GLY A 206 -0.29 -32.62 22.70
N GLU A 207 -1.31 -33.16 22.02
CA GLU A 207 -1.18 -33.67 20.65
C GLU A 207 -1.42 -32.65 19.53
N LYS A 208 -2.02 -31.50 19.84
CA LYS A 208 -2.50 -30.54 18.82
C LYS A 208 -1.94 -29.13 19.03
N THR A 209 -1.26 -28.62 18.02
CA THR A 209 -0.67 -27.27 18.02
C THR A 209 -1.66 -26.21 17.54
N LYS A 210 -2.54 -26.53 16.58
CA LYS A 210 -3.51 -25.58 16.02
C LYS A 210 -4.38 -24.89 17.08
N PRO A 211 -4.99 -25.59 18.06
CA PRO A 211 -5.76 -24.92 19.10
C PRO A 211 -4.96 -23.91 19.92
N ALA A 212 -3.67 -24.19 20.20
CA ALA A 212 -2.82 -23.27 20.94
C ALA A 212 -2.58 -21.96 20.15
N ILE A 213 -2.35 -22.02 18.84
CA ILE A 213 -2.19 -20.84 18.00
C ILE A 213 -3.50 -20.06 17.90
N LEU A 214 -4.66 -20.72 17.77
CA LEU A 214 -5.97 -20.05 17.77
C LEU A 214 -6.24 -19.36 19.12
N THR A 215 -5.84 -19.96 20.23
CA THR A 215 -5.94 -19.35 21.57
C THR A 215 -5.11 -18.07 21.66
N LEU A 216 -3.87 -18.04 21.14
CA LEU A 216 -3.05 -16.83 21.13
C LEU A 216 -3.69 -15.70 20.33
N LEU A 217 -4.32 -15.99 19.18
CA LEU A 217 -5.04 -15.00 18.38
C LEU A 217 -6.31 -14.51 19.10
N LYS A 218 -7.02 -15.42 19.75
CA LYS A 218 -8.19 -15.07 20.57
C LYS A 218 -7.82 -14.18 21.75
N ASP A 219 -6.78 -14.54 22.49
CA ASP A 219 -6.36 -13.78 23.68
C ASP A 219 -5.86 -12.38 23.32
N LYS A 220 -5.10 -12.25 22.23
CA LYS A 220 -4.54 -10.96 21.80
C LYS A 220 -5.56 -10.07 21.08
N TYR A 221 -6.42 -10.64 20.22
CA TYR A 221 -7.27 -9.88 19.29
C TYR A 221 -8.76 -10.21 19.40
N GLY A 222 -9.15 -11.20 20.20
CA GLY A 222 -10.54 -11.70 20.27
C GLY A 222 -11.00 -12.38 18.98
N ILE A 223 -10.08 -12.91 18.16
CA ILE A 223 -10.37 -13.53 16.87
C ILE A 223 -10.58 -15.03 17.05
N GLU A 224 -11.71 -15.54 16.55
CA GLU A 224 -11.99 -16.96 16.41
C GLU A 224 -11.66 -17.44 14.99
N GLU A 225 -11.61 -18.76 14.77
CA GLU A 225 -11.26 -19.31 13.45
C GLU A 225 -12.26 -18.89 12.37
N GLU A 226 -13.54 -18.78 12.67
CA GLU A 226 -14.60 -18.37 11.76
C GLU A 226 -14.45 -16.93 11.28
N ASP A 227 -13.84 -16.06 12.09
CA ASP A 227 -13.65 -14.65 11.77
C ASP A 227 -12.69 -14.44 10.58
N PHE A 228 -11.84 -15.43 10.26
CA PHE A 228 -11.00 -15.35 9.06
C PHE A 228 -11.78 -15.27 7.76
N THR A 229 -13.04 -15.72 7.73
CA THR A 229 -13.89 -15.65 6.53
C THR A 229 -14.22 -14.22 6.11
N SER A 230 -14.19 -13.28 7.05
CA SER A 230 -14.44 -11.85 6.85
C SER A 230 -13.20 -11.00 7.15
N ALA A 231 -12.01 -11.60 7.09
CA ALA A 231 -10.74 -10.93 7.30
C ALA A 231 -10.12 -10.48 5.97
N GLU A 232 -9.45 -9.34 6.02
CA GLU A 232 -8.50 -8.90 5.00
C GLU A 232 -7.14 -8.80 5.68
N LEU A 233 -6.42 -9.91 5.71
CA LEU A 233 -5.11 -10.05 6.35
C LEU A 233 -4.04 -10.28 5.29
N GLU A 234 -3.00 -9.50 5.36
CA GLU A 234 -1.87 -9.50 4.44
C GLU A 234 -0.60 -9.92 5.16
N ILE A 235 0.22 -10.71 4.47
CA ILE A 235 1.55 -11.08 4.92
C ILE A 235 2.56 -10.33 4.05
N ILE A 236 3.40 -9.56 4.70
CA ILE A 236 4.40 -8.67 4.08
C ILE A 236 5.77 -8.87 4.74
N PRO A 237 6.88 -8.51 4.09
CA PRO A 237 8.19 -8.52 4.74
C PRO A 237 8.24 -7.67 6.01
N ALA A 238 8.67 -8.24 7.12
CA ALA A 238 8.77 -7.59 8.44
C ALA A 238 10.05 -6.73 8.55
N VAL A 239 10.39 -6.00 7.50
CA VAL A 239 11.61 -5.19 7.45
C VAL A 239 11.20 -3.73 7.29
N LYS A 240 11.64 -2.89 8.23
CA LYS A 240 11.50 -1.43 8.12
C LYS A 240 12.52 -0.87 7.13
N SER A 241 12.28 0.35 6.66
CA SER A 241 13.18 1.04 5.74
C SER A 241 14.59 1.19 6.34
N ARG A 242 15.61 1.00 5.50
CA ARG A 242 17.02 1.14 5.92
C ARG A 242 17.84 1.79 4.81
N ASP A 243 18.89 2.49 5.24
CA ASP A 243 19.91 2.96 4.32
C ASP A 243 20.66 1.78 3.71
N VAL A 244 21.01 1.90 2.43
CA VAL A 244 21.80 0.93 1.67
C VAL A 244 23.05 1.63 1.09
N GLY A 245 24.14 0.87 1.06
CA GLY A 245 25.46 1.35 0.72
C GLY A 245 26.22 1.89 1.94
N LEU A 246 27.53 1.85 1.88
CA LEU A 246 28.38 2.38 2.97
C LEU A 246 28.25 3.89 3.11
N ASP A 247 27.93 4.56 2.01
CA ASP A 247 27.65 5.99 1.92
C ASP A 247 26.20 6.38 2.21
N ARG A 248 25.32 5.39 2.52
CA ARG A 248 23.91 5.58 2.80
C ARG A 248 23.11 6.29 1.68
N SER A 249 23.53 6.11 0.43
CA SER A 249 22.96 6.83 -0.72
C SER A 249 21.64 6.26 -1.26
N MET A 250 21.21 5.11 -0.76
CA MET A 250 20.00 4.43 -1.22
C MET A 250 19.13 4.04 -0.03
N ILE A 251 17.84 3.82 -0.30
CA ILE A 251 16.85 3.36 0.70
C ILE A 251 16.33 1.99 0.28
N MET A 252 16.39 1.02 1.20
CA MET A 252 15.74 -0.28 1.06
C MET A 252 14.41 -0.25 1.81
N SER A 253 13.36 -0.73 1.17
CA SER A 253 12.07 -1.00 1.80
C SER A 253 11.25 -1.95 0.93
N HIS A 254 10.23 -2.58 1.51
CA HIS A 254 9.14 -3.20 0.78
C HIS A 254 8.18 -2.11 0.28
N GLY A 255 7.71 -2.24 -0.96
CA GLY A 255 6.64 -1.39 -1.50
C GLY A 255 7.09 -0.06 -2.10
N HIS A 256 8.35 0.08 -2.56
CA HIS A 256 8.75 1.26 -3.34
C HIS A 256 7.87 1.46 -4.57
N ASP A 257 7.46 0.40 -5.21
CA ASP A 257 6.43 0.39 -6.22
C ASP A 257 5.06 0.19 -5.55
N ASP A 258 4.18 1.20 -5.48
CA ASP A 258 4.43 2.54 -6.03
C ASP A 258 4.43 3.65 -4.94
N ARG A 259 4.91 3.35 -3.74
CA ARG A 259 4.97 4.35 -2.66
C ARG A 259 5.94 5.49 -2.95
N VAL A 260 6.89 5.29 -3.87
CA VAL A 260 7.80 6.37 -4.27
C VAL A 260 7.05 7.46 -5.03
N CYS A 261 6.18 7.10 -5.97
CA CYS A 261 5.33 8.06 -6.67
C CYS A 261 4.22 8.58 -5.77
N SER A 262 3.63 7.71 -4.94
CA SER A 262 2.58 8.12 -3.99
C SER A 262 3.07 9.14 -2.98
N TYR A 263 4.27 8.97 -2.43
CA TYR A 263 4.82 9.98 -1.51
C TYR A 263 5.13 11.30 -2.22
N ALA A 264 5.67 11.26 -3.44
CA ALA A 264 5.92 12.46 -4.24
C ALA A 264 4.59 13.19 -4.58
N ASN A 265 3.56 12.44 -4.97
CA ASN A 265 2.22 12.95 -5.24
C ASN A 265 1.61 13.59 -3.98
N LEU A 266 1.73 12.92 -2.83
CA LEU A 266 1.27 13.45 -1.55
C LEU A 266 2.00 14.74 -1.17
N ALA A 267 3.33 14.76 -1.19
CA ALA A 267 4.12 15.94 -0.87
C ALA A 267 3.73 17.13 -1.76
N ALA A 268 3.55 16.89 -3.06
CA ALA A 268 3.16 17.92 -4.01
C ALA A 268 1.78 18.52 -3.70
N ILE A 269 0.76 17.68 -3.43
CA ILE A 269 -0.59 18.18 -3.18
C ILE A 269 -0.74 18.86 -1.82
N LEU A 270 0.01 18.43 -0.79
CA LEU A 270 -0.01 19.06 0.53
C LEU A 270 0.52 20.49 0.49
N ASP A 271 1.55 20.74 -0.34
CA ASP A 271 2.18 22.05 -0.50
C ASP A 271 1.54 22.91 -1.61
N ALA A 272 0.53 22.35 -2.33
CA ALA A 272 -0.07 23.02 -3.48
C ALA A 272 -0.77 24.31 -3.10
N ALA A 273 -0.40 25.41 -3.74
CA ALA A 273 -1.17 26.63 -3.74
C ALA A 273 -2.37 26.51 -4.72
N PRO A 274 -3.51 27.18 -4.45
CA PRO A 274 -4.62 27.19 -5.37
C PRO A 274 -4.20 27.71 -6.75
N GLY A 275 -4.44 26.92 -7.79
CA GLY A 275 -4.19 27.30 -9.19
C GLY A 275 -5.46 27.73 -9.90
N GLU A 276 -5.38 27.89 -11.23
CA GLU A 276 -6.55 28.09 -12.07
C GLU A 276 -7.41 26.82 -12.10
N LYS A 277 -6.86 25.69 -12.54
CA LYS A 277 -7.53 24.39 -12.51
C LYS A 277 -7.46 23.75 -11.12
N THR A 278 -8.50 23.05 -10.73
CA THR A 278 -8.48 22.20 -9.54
C THR A 278 -7.41 21.12 -9.69
N GLN A 279 -6.58 20.97 -8.67
CA GLN A 279 -5.49 20.00 -8.60
C GLN A 279 -5.96 18.78 -7.82
N VAL A 280 -5.68 17.60 -8.34
CA VAL A 280 -6.15 16.32 -7.79
C VAL A 280 -4.98 15.36 -7.65
N ALA A 281 -4.83 14.78 -6.47
CA ALA A 281 -3.96 13.65 -6.22
C ALA A 281 -4.80 12.39 -6.00
N LEU A 282 -4.63 11.39 -6.86
CA LEU A 282 -5.30 10.09 -6.78
C LEU A 282 -4.32 9.04 -6.26
N PHE A 283 -4.73 8.33 -5.20
CA PHE A 283 -4.00 7.21 -4.60
C PHE A 283 -4.86 5.97 -4.74
N ALA A 284 -4.57 5.16 -5.76
CA ALA A 284 -5.41 4.04 -6.15
C ALA A 284 -5.02 2.74 -5.43
N ASP A 285 -6.01 1.88 -5.22
CA ASP A 285 -5.83 0.48 -4.84
C ASP A 285 -5.97 -0.42 -6.07
N LYS A 286 -5.48 -1.66 -5.98
CA LYS A 286 -5.66 -2.75 -6.96
C LYS A 286 -4.99 -2.55 -8.33
N GLU A 287 -4.03 -1.65 -8.44
CA GLU A 287 -3.26 -1.50 -9.68
C GLU A 287 -2.55 -2.79 -10.05
N GLU A 288 -1.93 -3.47 -9.09
CA GLU A 288 -1.16 -4.70 -9.22
C GLU A 288 -1.97 -5.89 -9.77
N ILE A 289 -3.29 -5.81 -9.77
CA ILE A 289 -4.21 -6.82 -10.31
C ILE A 289 -5.13 -6.26 -11.42
N GLY A 290 -4.75 -5.16 -12.06
CA GLY A 290 -5.48 -4.56 -13.18
C GLY A 290 -6.58 -3.59 -12.79
N SER A 291 -6.52 -2.97 -11.61
CA SER A 291 -7.45 -1.93 -11.14
C SER A 291 -8.92 -2.36 -11.06
N VAL A 292 -9.19 -3.66 -10.95
CA VAL A 292 -10.54 -4.24 -10.88
C VAL A 292 -11.04 -4.25 -9.42
N GLY A 293 -12.32 -3.98 -9.22
CA GLY A 293 -12.97 -4.00 -7.91
C GLY A 293 -13.40 -2.59 -7.46
N ASN A 294 -14.18 -2.53 -6.36
CA ASN A 294 -14.83 -1.31 -5.90
C ASN A 294 -13.88 -0.23 -5.31
N THR A 295 -12.64 -0.55 -5.08
CA THR A 295 -11.58 0.38 -4.67
C THR A 295 -10.56 0.64 -5.78
N GLY A 296 -10.64 -0.07 -6.90
CA GLY A 296 -9.80 0.12 -8.09
C GLY A 296 -10.29 1.28 -8.96
N VAL A 297 -9.40 1.86 -9.77
CA VAL A 297 -9.70 3.01 -10.64
C VAL A 297 -10.74 2.69 -11.72
N GLN A 298 -10.92 1.43 -12.10
CA GLN A 298 -11.95 1.03 -13.06
C GLN A 298 -13.37 1.07 -12.49
N SER A 299 -13.54 1.26 -11.18
CA SER A 299 -14.85 1.47 -10.56
C SER A 299 -15.35 2.91 -10.78
N SER A 300 -16.59 3.17 -10.35
CA SER A 300 -17.21 4.48 -10.53
C SER A 300 -16.73 5.55 -9.55
N TYR A 301 -15.95 5.21 -8.53
CA TYR A 301 -15.68 6.15 -7.42
C TYR A 301 -14.98 7.45 -7.86
N PHE A 302 -14.12 7.39 -8.87
CA PHE A 302 -13.44 8.59 -9.37
C PHE A 302 -14.39 9.50 -10.16
N PRO A 303 -15.19 9.00 -11.15
CA PRO A 303 -16.28 9.77 -11.73
C PRO A 303 -17.29 10.30 -10.70
N ASP A 304 -17.65 9.49 -9.69
CA ASP A 304 -18.57 9.91 -8.63
C ASP A 304 -17.99 11.08 -7.81
N PHE A 305 -16.71 11.03 -7.47
CA PHE A 305 -16.03 12.17 -6.83
C PHE A 305 -16.12 13.45 -7.66
N ILE A 306 -15.88 13.38 -8.98
CA ILE A 306 -16.00 14.54 -9.88
C ILE A 306 -17.45 15.04 -9.92
N ALA A 307 -18.43 14.13 -9.98
CA ALA A 307 -19.84 14.49 -9.99
C ALA A 307 -20.24 15.24 -8.71
N GLU A 308 -19.74 14.80 -7.54
CA GLU A 308 -19.97 15.51 -6.27
C GLU A 308 -19.32 16.90 -6.26
N LEU A 309 -18.09 17.05 -6.78
CA LEU A 309 -17.49 18.38 -6.93
C LEU A 309 -18.33 19.31 -7.81
N LEU A 310 -18.85 18.80 -8.92
CA LEU A 310 -19.71 19.53 -9.84
C LEU A 310 -21.05 19.91 -9.19
N SER A 311 -21.67 18.99 -8.45
CA SER A 311 -22.92 19.24 -7.72
C SER A 311 -22.76 20.38 -6.72
N LEU A 312 -21.65 20.40 -5.98
CA LEU A 312 -21.32 21.50 -5.04
C LEU A 312 -21.08 22.86 -5.74
N GLN A 313 -20.93 22.87 -7.05
CA GLN A 313 -20.92 24.09 -7.91
C GLN A 313 -22.24 24.34 -8.63
N GLY A 314 -23.30 23.55 -8.37
CA GLY A 314 -24.61 23.68 -8.96
C GLY A 314 -24.78 23.03 -10.34
N HIS A 315 -23.96 22.03 -10.67
CA HIS A 315 -23.93 21.31 -11.95
C HIS A 315 -24.27 19.82 -11.78
N ASP A 316 -25.56 19.47 -11.85
CA ASP A 316 -26.06 18.11 -11.63
C ASP A 316 -26.27 17.27 -12.90
N GLN A 317 -25.99 17.82 -14.08
CA GLN A 317 -26.21 17.13 -15.35
C GLN A 317 -24.94 16.31 -15.76
N GLU A 318 -25.15 15.10 -16.25
CA GLU A 318 -24.06 14.18 -16.69
C GLU A 318 -23.11 14.81 -17.73
N ILE A 319 -23.61 15.73 -18.56
CA ILE A 319 -22.80 16.41 -19.59
C ILE A 319 -21.62 17.18 -18.97
N TRP A 320 -21.76 17.69 -17.75
CA TRP A 320 -20.70 18.42 -17.06
C TRP A 320 -19.58 17.49 -16.65
N LEU A 321 -19.91 16.30 -16.17
CA LEU A 321 -18.92 15.25 -15.86
C LEU A 321 -18.10 14.88 -17.10
N ARG A 322 -18.76 14.62 -18.22
CA ARG A 322 -18.10 14.28 -19.48
C ARG A 322 -17.20 15.41 -20.00
N ARG A 323 -17.62 16.66 -19.85
CA ARG A 323 -16.80 17.83 -20.20
C ARG A 323 -15.58 17.95 -19.30
N THR A 324 -15.76 17.80 -18.00
CA THR A 324 -14.66 17.82 -17.02
C THR A 324 -13.61 16.78 -17.36
N LEU A 325 -14.01 15.52 -17.54
CA LEU A 325 -13.10 14.42 -17.89
C LEU A 325 -12.31 14.72 -19.17
N ARG A 326 -13.01 15.17 -20.24
CA ARG A 326 -12.37 15.50 -21.52
C ARG A 326 -11.37 16.65 -21.44
N ASN A 327 -11.63 17.62 -20.56
CA ASN A 327 -10.81 18.83 -20.40
C ASN A 327 -9.68 18.65 -19.36
N SER A 328 -9.64 17.48 -18.70
CA SER A 328 -8.65 17.18 -17.66
C SER A 328 -7.33 16.68 -18.25
N GLU A 329 -6.28 16.91 -17.51
CA GLU A 329 -4.91 16.45 -17.79
C GLU A 329 -4.50 15.46 -16.71
N VAL A 330 -3.94 14.30 -17.10
CA VAL A 330 -3.52 13.25 -16.18
C VAL A 330 -2.04 12.98 -16.37
N LEU A 331 -1.32 12.90 -15.27
CA LEU A 331 0.04 12.37 -15.14
C LEU A 331 -0.01 11.16 -14.22
N SER A 332 0.54 10.02 -14.68
CA SER A 332 0.63 8.77 -13.92
C SER A 332 1.97 8.09 -14.20
#